data_2fe5b27312f7bb1c5474a26f612c5289
#
_entry.id   2fe5b27312f7bb1c5474a26f612c5289
#
_cell.length_a   1.000
_cell.length_b   1.000
_cell.length_c   1.000
_cell.angle_alpha   90.00
_cell.angle_beta   90.00
_cell.angle_gamma   90.00
#
_symmetry.space_group_name_H-M   'P 1'
#
loop_
_entity.id
_entity.type
_entity.pdbx_description
1 polymer ?
#
loop_
_entity_poly.entity_id
_entity_poly.type
_entity_poly.pdbx_seq_one_letter_code
_entity_poly.pdbx_strand_id
1 'polypeptide(L)'
;MNTASNRILLPQNFELHTWEDLKPYYEKLMNAPINNMQVLEDWMLQRSELEAYVSEDLGKRYIAMTCNTADQQAVDSYTFFIEKIQPEIAPFSNLLDKKLIDCSFSASLDPQLYGIYLRSVKMNIAIFREENIPLFTELNNLAQQFSSVSGAMSVTIDDKEMTLPQAAKLLQLNDREKRKQVYETIAQRRAQAREELDLIIDKMVQLRHQVAINAGYANFRDYMFDALGRFDYKPQDCFNFHESVKKYIVPVLDELDLKRKQTLNVTSLRPYDFEVDPEGLEPLKPFTGAKDLIGKTHQIFEILDPFFAECLSNMEELNLLDLESRKGKAPGGYLYPLPLSGVPFIFMNAVGSLRDLVTMVHEGGHAIHSFLSRDLKLNDFKNVPSEVAELASMSMELISMQHWQKFFNNPADLQRARMEQLDDILRTLPWVAAIDKFQHWMYCTPQHNASQRQQAWIDIYNEFGGKHTDWSGYEDNKAFMWQKQLHLFEVPFYYIEYGFAQLGAIAMWRNYLQNGHQAINQYKNALSLGYTKSIGEIYQTAGIKFDFSEAWIAELSTFVQAQMKA
;
A
#
# COMPACT_ATOMS: atom_id res chain seq x y z
N MET A 1 -6.22 -3.20 -27.84
CA MET A 1 -5.41 -4.44 -27.69
C MET A 1 -6.34 -5.61 -27.40
N ASN A 2 -6.15 -6.78 -28.05
CA ASN A 2 -7.02 -7.94 -27.88
C ASN A 2 -6.75 -8.56 -26.48
N THR A 3 -7.68 -8.42 -25.55
CA THR A 3 -7.56 -8.87 -24.15
C THR A 3 -7.95 -10.34 -23.91
N ALA A 4 -8.27 -11.09 -24.95
CA ALA A 4 -8.58 -12.52 -24.83
C ALA A 4 -7.28 -13.35 -24.81
N SER A 5 -6.73 -13.62 -23.62
CA SER A 5 -5.69 -14.63 -23.49
C SER A 5 -6.28 -15.99 -23.92
N ASN A 6 -5.57 -16.71 -24.81
CA ASN A 6 -5.93 -18.09 -25.13
C ASN A 6 -5.78 -18.93 -23.86
N ARG A 7 -6.90 -19.33 -23.25
CA ARG A 7 -6.90 -20.22 -22.08
C ARG A 7 -6.41 -21.61 -22.50
N ILE A 8 -5.54 -22.18 -21.71
CA ILE A 8 -4.92 -23.50 -21.95
C ILE A 8 -5.43 -24.59 -21.00
N LEU A 9 -5.96 -24.19 -19.83
CA LEU A 9 -6.49 -25.08 -18.80
C LEU A 9 -8.01 -24.93 -18.64
N LEU A 10 -8.48 -23.69 -18.44
CA LEU A 10 -9.88 -23.37 -18.19
C LEU A 10 -10.65 -23.14 -19.50
N PRO A 11 -11.95 -23.53 -19.59
CA PRO A 11 -12.81 -23.14 -20.72
C PRO A 11 -12.87 -21.61 -20.88
N GLN A 12 -13.07 -21.12 -22.11
CA GLN A 12 -13.17 -19.68 -22.37
C GLN A 12 -14.33 -19.00 -21.63
N ASN A 13 -15.43 -19.71 -21.44
CA ASN A 13 -16.64 -19.25 -20.75
C ASN A 13 -16.75 -19.81 -19.33
N PHE A 14 -15.62 -20.16 -18.68
CA PHE A 14 -15.63 -20.65 -17.31
C PHE A 14 -16.10 -19.55 -16.34
N GLU A 15 -17.05 -19.87 -15.49
CA GLU A 15 -17.58 -19.01 -14.41
C GLU A 15 -17.43 -19.73 -13.08
N LEU A 16 -16.99 -19.00 -12.05
CA LEU A 16 -16.76 -19.52 -10.70
C LEU A 16 -17.94 -19.17 -9.79
N HIS A 17 -18.68 -20.19 -9.37
CA HIS A 17 -19.76 -20.06 -8.40
C HIS A 17 -19.41 -20.68 -7.05
N THR A 18 -18.79 -21.87 -7.07
CA THR A 18 -18.45 -22.64 -5.87
C THR A 18 -17.07 -23.27 -5.98
N TRP A 19 -16.55 -23.79 -4.87
CA TRP A 19 -15.31 -24.58 -4.88
C TRP A 19 -15.38 -25.77 -5.84
N GLU A 20 -16.53 -26.41 -5.97
CA GLU A 20 -16.72 -27.59 -6.83
C GLU A 20 -16.46 -27.29 -8.31
N ASP A 21 -16.58 -26.04 -8.74
CA ASP A 21 -16.25 -25.62 -10.10
C ASP A 21 -14.73 -25.58 -10.32
N LEU A 22 -13.94 -25.23 -9.32
CA LEU A 22 -12.46 -25.16 -9.40
C LEU A 22 -11.78 -26.49 -9.13
N LYS A 23 -12.30 -27.28 -8.19
CA LYS A 23 -11.69 -28.51 -7.72
C LYS A 23 -11.20 -29.46 -8.82
N PRO A 24 -11.96 -29.73 -9.90
CA PRO A 24 -11.49 -30.62 -10.98
C PRO A 24 -10.20 -30.15 -11.66
N TYR A 25 -9.95 -28.84 -11.72
CA TYR A 25 -8.74 -28.27 -12.34
C TYR A 25 -7.55 -28.39 -11.40
N TYR A 26 -7.72 -28.19 -10.10
CA TYR A 26 -6.68 -28.48 -9.11
C TYR A 26 -6.32 -29.96 -9.10
N GLU A 27 -7.32 -30.87 -9.11
CA GLU A 27 -7.10 -32.32 -9.19
C GLU A 27 -6.38 -32.72 -10.50
N LYS A 28 -6.75 -32.11 -11.63
CA LYS A 28 -6.08 -32.33 -12.92
C LYS A 28 -4.60 -31.96 -12.85
N LEU A 29 -4.27 -30.80 -12.27
CA LEU A 29 -2.87 -30.38 -12.09
C LEU A 29 -2.12 -31.28 -11.10
N MET A 30 -2.76 -31.70 -10.02
CA MET A 30 -2.17 -32.63 -9.05
C MET A 30 -1.83 -33.99 -9.68
N ASN A 31 -2.70 -34.53 -10.51
CA ASN A 31 -2.55 -35.86 -11.10
C ASN A 31 -1.77 -35.86 -12.42
N ALA A 32 -1.49 -34.70 -13.02
CA ALA A 32 -0.78 -34.61 -14.30
C ALA A 32 0.65 -35.19 -14.18
N PRO A 33 1.06 -36.13 -15.03
CA PRO A 33 2.43 -36.65 -15.02
C PRO A 33 3.40 -35.60 -15.58
N ILE A 34 4.53 -35.38 -14.90
CA ILE A 34 5.62 -34.52 -15.37
C ILE A 34 6.82 -35.41 -15.68
N ASN A 35 7.09 -35.69 -16.95
CA ASN A 35 8.08 -36.65 -17.41
C ASN A 35 9.24 -36.05 -18.22
N ASN A 36 9.22 -34.74 -18.46
CA ASN A 36 10.31 -33.98 -19.08
C ASN A 36 10.16 -32.48 -18.79
N MET A 37 11.18 -31.68 -19.17
CA MET A 37 11.23 -30.25 -18.92
C MET A 37 10.08 -29.47 -19.59
N GLN A 38 9.77 -29.79 -20.85
CA GLN A 38 8.68 -29.10 -21.56
C GLN A 38 7.32 -29.31 -20.88
N VAL A 39 7.06 -30.55 -20.42
CA VAL A 39 5.83 -30.86 -19.68
C VAL A 39 5.79 -30.11 -18.32
N LEU A 40 6.95 -29.93 -17.66
CA LEU A 40 7.02 -29.12 -16.46
C LEU A 40 6.65 -27.65 -16.75
N GLU A 41 7.24 -27.06 -17.79
CA GLU A 41 6.94 -25.68 -18.19
C GLU A 41 5.46 -25.48 -18.57
N ASP A 42 4.90 -26.41 -19.35
CA ASP A 42 3.48 -26.39 -19.74
C ASP A 42 2.57 -26.54 -18.52
N TRP A 43 2.95 -27.39 -17.56
CA TRP A 43 2.23 -27.53 -16.29
C TRP A 43 2.28 -26.26 -15.44
N MET A 44 3.44 -25.59 -15.37
CA MET A 44 3.57 -24.31 -14.68
C MET A 44 2.70 -23.22 -15.31
N LEU A 45 2.59 -23.20 -16.65
CA LEU A 45 1.71 -22.25 -17.35
C LEU A 45 0.23 -22.52 -17.07
N GLN A 46 -0.20 -23.79 -17.05
CA GLN A 46 -1.57 -24.16 -16.70
C GLN A 46 -1.91 -23.78 -15.25
N ARG A 47 -1.00 -24.02 -14.32
CA ARG A 47 -1.13 -23.59 -12.93
C ARG A 47 -1.25 -22.08 -12.84
N SER A 48 -0.38 -21.35 -13.50
CA SER A 48 -0.36 -19.88 -13.53
C SER A 48 -1.65 -19.28 -14.10
N GLU A 49 -2.26 -19.91 -15.12
CA GLU A 49 -3.57 -19.50 -15.65
C GLU A 49 -4.66 -19.67 -14.60
N LEU A 50 -4.68 -20.80 -13.88
CA LEU A 50 -5.67 -21.05 -12.82
C LEU A 50 -5.55 -20.00 -11.69
N GLU A 51 -4.33 -19.72 -11.24
CA GLU A 51 -4.04 -18.72 -10.20
C GLU A 51 -4.42 -17.30 -10.66
N ALA A 52 -4.11 -16.94 -11.90
CA ALA A 52 -4.52 -15.65 -12.48
C ALA A 52 -6.05 -15.52 -12.55
N TYR A 53 -6.75 -16.59 -12.93
CA TYR A 53 -8.22 -16.59 -12.94
C TYR A 53 -8.81 -16.39 -11.54
N VAL A 54 -8.34 -17.16 -10.57
CA VAL A 54 -8.80 -17.07 -9.16
C VAL A 54 -8.54 -15.68 -8.59
N SER A 55 -7.36 -15.12 -8.84
CA SER A 55 -6.99 -13.77 -8.39
C SER A 55 -7.89 -12.70 -9.03
N GLU A 56 -8.18 -12.80 -10.32
CA GLU A 56 -9.03 -11.83 -11.02
C GLU A 56 -10.50 -11.96 -10.61
N ASP A 57 -11.01 -13.17 -10.38
CA ASP A 57 -12.39 -13.38 -9.89
C ASP A 57 -12.57 -12.75 -8.50
N LEU A 58 -11.63 -13.01 -7.57
CA LEU A 58 -11.61 -12.34 -6.27
C LEU A 58 -11.57 -10.83 -6.42
N GLY A 59 -10.70 -10.31 -7.28
CA GLY A 59 -10.55 -8.88 -7.55
C GLY A 59 -11.85 -8.25 -8.04
N LYS A 60 -12.55 -8.88 -8.96
CA LYS A 60 -13.85 -8.40 -9.46
C LYS A 60 -14.92 -8.35 -8.37
N ARG A 61 -14.97 -9.35 -7.49
CA ARG A 61 -15.88 -9.36 -6.33
C ARG A 61 -15.54 -8.24 -5.34
N TYR A 62 -14.26 -8.04 -5.06
CA TYR A 62 -13.78 -6.95 -4.20
C TYR A 62 -14.12 -5.57 -4.77
N ILE A 63 -13.85 -5.34 -6.05
CA ILE A 63 -14.17 -4.10 -6.76
C ILE A 63 -15.68 -3.83 -6.71
N ALA A 64 -16.52 -4.83 -7.01
CA ALA A 64 -17.97 -4.66 -6.96
C ALA A 64 -18.46 -4.25 -5.56
N MET A 65 -17.96 -4.92 -4.53
CA MET A 65 -18.29 -4.64 -3.12
C MET A 65 -17.84 -3.22 -2.73
N THR A 66 -16.62 -2.82 -3.05
CA THR A 66 -16.06 -1.51 -2.64
C THR A 66 -16.67 -0.34 -3.41
N CYS A 67 -17.02 -0.54 -4.67
CA CYS A 67 -17.71 0.46 -5.49
C CYS A 67 -19.13 0.76 -5.00
N ASN A 68 -19.79 -0.20 -4.34
CA ASN A 68 -21.12 -0.02 -3.75
C ASN A 68 -21.30 -0.92 -2.51
N THR A 69 -20.91 -0.43 -1.36
CA THR A 69 -21.01 -1.16 -0.07
C THR A 69 -22.45 -1.37 0.41
N ALA A 70 -23.44 -0.73 -0.23
CA ALA A 70 -24.86 -0.94 0.05
C ALA A 70 -25.47 -2.07 -0.80
N ASP A 71 -24.74 -2.60 -1.78
CA ASP A 71 -25.15 -3.75 -2.59
C ASP A 71 -24.86 -5.05 -1.83
N GLN A 72 -25.90 -5.57 -1.19
CA GLN A 72 -25.79 -6.80 -0.39
C GLN A 72 -25.34 -8.00 -1.23
N GLN A 73 -25.72 -8.07 -2.50
CA GLN A 73 -25.33 -9.17 -3.38
C GLN A 73 -23.80 -9.15 -3.64
N ALA A 74 -23.22 -7.96 -3.84
CA ALA A 74 -21.78 -7.80 -4.01
C ALA A 74 -21.02 -8.17 -2.72
N VAL A 75 -21.52 -7.71 -1.56
CA VAL A 75 -20.96 -8.06 -0.25
C VAL A 75 -21.00 -9.56 0.00
N ASP A 76 -22.16 -10.20 -0.22
CA ASP A 76 -22.34 -11.64 -0.02
C ASP A 76 -21.44 -12.46 -0.96
N SER A 77 -21.29 -12.00 -2.22
CA SER A 77 -20.42 -12.65 -3.21
C SER A 77 -18.95 -12.65 -2.81
N TYR A 78 -18.44 -11.51 -2.31
CA TYR A 78 -17.08 -11.39 -1.79
C TYR A 78 -16.89 -12.25 -0.53
N THR A 79 -17.80 -12.13 0.44
CA THR A 79 -17.76 -12.89 1.69
C THR A 79 -17.78 -14.40 1.44
N PHE A 80 -18.65 -14.85 0.52
CA PHE A 80 -18.71 -16.26 0.13
C PHE A 80 -17.37 -16.77 -0.41
N PHE A 81 -16.69 -15.98 -1.25
CA PHE A 81 -15.37 -16.36 -1.76
C PHE A 81 -14.36 -16.55 -0.61
N ILE A 82 -14.28 -15.57 0.28
CA ILE A 82 -13.32 -15.57 1.42
C ILE A 82 -13.60 -16.72 2.40
N GLU A 83 -14.87 -17.03 2.65
CA GLU A 83 -15.22 -18.03 3.67
C GLU A 83 -15.35 -19.46 3.13
N LYS A 84 -15.69 -19.63 1.84
CA LYS A 84 -16.07 -20.94 1.29
C LYS A 84 -15.16 -21.41 0.15
N ILE A 85 -14.52 -20.52 -0.58
CA ILE A 85 -13.66 -20.88 -1.72
C ILE A 85 -12.18 -20.82 -1.33
N GLN A 86 -11.73 -19.70 -0.80
CA GLN A 86 -10.32 -19.47 -0.47
C GLN A 86 -9.74 -20.51 0.53
N PRO A 87 -10.43 -20.91 1.60
CA PRO A 87 -9.92 -21.93 2.52
C PRO A 87 -9.70 -23.30 1.87
N GLU A 88 -10.54 -23.65 0.89
CA GLU A 88 -10.42 -24.91 0.15
C GLU A 88 -9.25 -24.89 -0.86
N ILE A 89 -8.92 -23.72 -1.40
CA ILE A 89 -7.77 -23.55 -2.32
C ILE A 89 -6.43 -23.77 -1.60
N ALA A 90 -6.28 -23.30 -0.37
CA ALA A 90 -5.01 -23.27 0.33
C ALA A 90 -4.29 -24.63 0.45
N PRO A 91 -4.96 -25.76 0.83
CA PRO A 91 -4.33 -27.08 0.87
C PRO A 91 -3.87 -27.54 -0.53
N PHE A 92 -4.69 -27.28 -1.58
CA PHE A 92 -4.35 -27.68 -2.94
C PHE A 92 -3.15 -26.89 -3.49
N SER A 93 -3.10 -25.58 -3.22
CA SER A 93 -1.94 -24.75 -3.60
C SER A 93 -0.65 -25.28 -2.97
N ASN A 94 -0.67 -25.64 -1.68
CA ASN A 94 0.49 -26.25 -1.02
C ASN A 94 0.88 -27.60 -1.61
N LEU A 95 -0.09 -28.44 -2.04
CA LEU A 95 0.21 -29.69 -2.72
C LEU A 95 0.83 -29.47 -4.10
N LEU A 96 0.38 -28.46 -4.86
CA LEU A 96 0.98 -28.08 -6.13
C LEU A 96 2.40 -27.51 -5.94
N ASP A 97 2.63 -26.74 -4.88
CA ASP A 97 3.95 -26.25 -4.49
C ASP A 97 4.92 -27.41 -4.21
N LYS A 98 4.49 -28.39 -3.41
CA LYS A 98 5.28 -29.60 -3.12
C LYS A 98 5.56 -30.38 -4.40
N LYS A 99 4.55 -30.58 -5.25
CA LYS A 99 4.72 -31.26 -6.54
C LYS A 99 5.76 -30.59 -7.43
N LEU A 100 5.79 -29.24 -7.47
CA LEU A 100 6.80 -28.49 -8.20
C LEU A 100 8.20 -28.73 -7.63
N ILE A 101 8.37 -28.62 -6.33
CA ILE A 101 9.68 -28.76 -5.68
C ILE A 101 10.21 -30.20 -5.72
N ASP A 102 9.34 -31.20 -5.59
CA ASP A 102 9.67 -32.62 -5.63
C ASP A 102 9.93 -33.14 -7.07
N CYS A 103 9.57 -32.35 -8.10
CA CYS A 103 9.82 -32.71 -9.48
C CYS A 103 11.32 -32.67 -9.80
N SER A 104 11.86 -33.78 -10.31
CA SER A 104 13.29 -33.92 -10.66
C SER A 104 13.77 -32.89 -11.69
N PHE A 105 12.88 -32.37 -12.54
CA PHE A 105 13.20 -31.39 -13.57
C PHE A 105 13.29 -29.95 -13.00
N SER A 106 12.72 -29.66 -11.83
CA SER A 106 12.72 -28.32 -11.25
C SER A 106 14.13 -27.79 -10.95
N ALA A 107 15.05 -28.67 -10.61
CA ALA A 107 16.46 -28.30 -10.40
C ALA A 107 17.19 -27.83 -11.68
N SER A 108 16.62 -28.12 -12.86
CA SER A 108 17.16 -27.75 -14.17
C SER A 108 16.50 -26.48 -14.76
N LEU A 109 15.52 -25.89 -14.08
CA LEU A 109 14.95 -24.59 -14.45
C LEU A 109 16.03 -23.50 -14.38
N ASP A 110 15.97 -22.55 -15.33
CA ASP A 110 16.92 -21.42 -15.36
C ASP A 110 16.87 -20.62 -14.05
N PRO A 111 17.93 -20.62 -13.24
CA PRO A 111 17.94 -19.91 -11.96
C PRO A 111 17.84 -18.39 -12.11
N GLN A 112 18.22 -17.84 -13.28
CA GLN A 112 18.09 -16.42 -13.56
C GLN A 112 16.64 -15.97 -13.74
N LEU A 113 15.77 -16.87 -14.19
CA LEU A 113 14.35 -16.59 -14.40
C LEU A 113 13.48 -17.12 -13.26
N TYR A 114 13.75 -18.33 -12.77
CA TYR A 114 12.90 -19.02 -11.81
C TYR A 114 13.44 -19.03 -10.37
N GLY A 115 14.64 -18.49 -10.13
CA GLY A 115 15.30 -18.60 -8.83
C GLY A 115 14.50 -17.94 -7.69
N ILE A 116 13.98 -16.74 -7.91
CA ILE A 116 13.13 -16.02 -6.95
C ILE A 116 11.81 -16.78 -6.70
N TYR A 117 11.14 -17.20 -7.78
CA TYR A 117 9.90 -17.97 -7.72
C TYR A 117 10.06 -19.26 -6.91
N LEU A 118 11.07 -20.07 -7.22
CA LEU A 118 11.33 -21.33 -6.50
C LEU A 118 11.69 -21.10 -5.02
N ARG A 119 12.36 -19.98 -4.70
CA ARG A 119 12.62 -19.57 -3.32
C ARG A 119 11.31 -19.27 -2.59
N SER A 120 10.41 -18.50 -3.20
CA SER A 120 9.10 -18.17 -2.64
C SER A 120 8.25 -19.43 -2.45
N VAL A 121 8.20 -20.32 -3.44
CA VAL A 121 7.48 -21.61 -3.33
C VAL A 121 8.01 -22.47 -2.17
N LYS A 122 9.33 -22.57 -2.00
CA LYS A 122 9.93 -23.28 -0.86
C LYS A 122 9.54 -22.65 0.47
N MET A 123 9.50 -21.33 0.54
CA MET A 123 9.09 -20.62 1.77
C MET A 123 7.61 -20.86 2.08
N ASN A 124 6.73 -20.78 1.07
CA ASN A 124 5.31 -21.08 1.24
C ASN A 124 5.08 -22.49 1.83
N ILE A 125 5.80 -23.50 1.31
CA ILE A 125 5.75 -24.86 1.86
C ILE A 125 6.24 -24.90 3.32
N ALA A 126 7.32 -24.18 3.62
CA ALA A 126 7.94 -24.20 4.95
C ALA A 126 7.03 -23.61 6.03
N ILE A 127 6.29 -22.54 5.70
CA ILE A 127 5.41 -21.85 6.66
C ILE A 127 3.98 -22.39 6.68
N PHE A 128 3.55 -23.15 5.66
CA PHE A 128 2.17 -23.67 5.56
C PHE A 128 1.85 -24.63 6.72
N ARG A 129 0.69 -24.38 7.38
CA ARG A 129 0.08 -25.28 8.37
C ARG A 129 -1.43 -25.28 8.15
N GLU A 130 -2.04 -26.47 8.07
CA GLU A 130 -3.50 -26.60 7.95
C GLU A 130 -4.22 -25.99 9.17
N GLU A 131 -3.62 -26.11 10.35
CA GLU A 131 -4.14 -25.55 11.59
C GLU A 131 -4.23 -24.02 11.56
N ASN A 132 -3.49 -23.36 10.67
CA ASN A 132 -3.52 -21.91 10.52
C ASN A 132 -4.67 -21.41 9.63
N ILE A 133 -5.27 -22.28 8.80
CA ILE A 133 -6.38 -21.89 7.91
C ILE A 133 -7.55 -21.26 8.67
N PRO A 134 -8.11 -21.90 9.73
CA PRO A 134 -9.19 -21.28 10.50
C PRO A 134 -8.76 -20.02 11.24
N LEU A 135 -7.46 -19.90 11.63
CA LEU A 135 -6.94 -18.70 12.28
C LEU A 135 -6.90 -17.52 11.29
N PHE A 136 -6.50 -17.76 10.04
CA PHE A 136 -6.55 -16.73 9.00
C PHE A 136 -7.96 -16.29 8.66
N THR A 137 -8.92 -17.21 8.61
CA THR A 137 -10.34 -16.87 8.42
C THR A 137 -10.83 -15.96 9.56
N GLU A 138 -10.49 -16.27 10.82
CA GLU A 138 -10.87 -15.45 11.96
C GLU A 138 -10.16 -14.07 11.94
N LEU A 139 -8.89 -14.01 11.54
CA LEU A 139 -8.15 -12.75 11.35
C LEU A 139 -8.80 -11.87 10.29
N ASN A 140 -9.24 -12.45 9.17
CA ASN A 140 -9.96 -11.71 8.13
C ASN A 140 -11.30 -11.15 8.64
N ASN A 141 -12.06 -11.93 9.43
CA ASN A 141 -13.29 -11.46 10.06
C ASN A 141 -13.04 -10.30 11.03
N LEU A 142 -11.96 -10.37 11.82
CA LEU A 142 -11.56 -9.27 12.73
C LEU A 142 -11.12 -8.02 11.97
N ALA A 143 -10.43 -8.17 10.83
CA ALA A 143 -10.06 -7.06 9.95
C ALA A 143 -11.32 -6.39 9.37
N GLN A 144 -12.31 -7.18 8.96
CA GLN A 144 -13.61 -6.66 8.51
C GLN A 144 -14.36 -5.93 9.64
N GLN A 145 -14.32 -6.45 10.87
CA GLN A 145 -14.90 -5.76 12.04
C GLN A 145 -14.22 -4.40 12.27
N PHE A 146 -12.88 -4.34 12.23
CA PHE A 146 -12.15 -3.07 12.31
C PHE A 146 -12.63 -2.09 11.24
N SER A 147 -12.72 -2.52 9.99
CA SER A 147 -13.17 -1.71 8.86
C SER A 147 -14.61 -1.23 9.04
N SER A 148 -15.49 -2.09 9.57
CA SER A 148 -16.88 -1.75 9.87
C SER A 148 -17.00 -0.71 10.99
N VAL A 149 -16.28 -0.89 12.10
CA VAL A 149 -16.25 0.06 13.22
C VAL A 149 -15.69 1.42 12.76
N SER A 150 -14.58 1.41 12.01
CA SER A 150 -13.93 2.62 11.52
C SER A 150 -14.77 3.36 10.47
N GLY A 151 -15.38 2.63 9.54
CA GLY A 151 -16.23 3.17 8.48
C GLY A 151 -17.56 3.73 8.96
N ALA A 152 -18.09 3.21 10.08
CA ALA A 152 -19.32 3.71 10.70
C ALA A 152 -19.12 4.99 11.53
N MET A 153 -17.88 5.48 11.68
CA MET A 153 -17.64 6.69 12.45
C MET A 153 -18.12 7.93 11.69
N SER A 154 -19.15 8.60 12.23
CA SER A 154 -19.63 9.91 11.78
C SER A 154 -19.66 10.90 12.94
N VAL A 155 -19.65 12.18 12.61
CA VAL A 155 -19.77 13.31 13.54
C VAL A 155 -20.75 14.34 13.00
N THR A 156 -21.37 15.10 13.91
CA THR A 156 -22.24 16.22 13.54
C THR A 156 -21.49 17.53 13.81
N ILE A 157 -21.28 18.35 12.80
CA ILE A 157 -20.67 19.67 12.86
C ILE A 157 -21.58 20.65 12.13
N ASP A 158 -21.96 21.76 12.80
CA ASP A 158 -22.89 22.75 12.26
C ASP A 158 -24.19 22.12 11.75
N ASP A 159 -24.80 21.23 12.55
CA ASP A 159 -26.04 20.51 12.25
C ASP A 159 -25.97 19.59 11.01
N LYS A 160 -24.77 19.28 10.53
CA LYS A 160 -24.56 18.36 9.42
C LYS A 160 -23.80 17.12 9.89
N GLU A 161 -24.39 15.96 9.63
CA GLU A 161 -23.69 14.69 9.79
C GLU A 161 -22.68 14.50 8.65
N MET A 162 -21.47 14.10 9.00
CA MET A 162 -20.37 13.84 8.06
C MET A 162 -19.45 12.73 8.56
N THR A 163 -18.79 12.06 7.63
CA THR A 163 -17.75 11.07 7.95
C THR A 163 -16.52 11.75 8.54
N LEU A 164 -15.66 10.98 9.25
CA LEU A 164 -14.42 11.54 9.80
C LEU A 164 -13.51 12.15 8.72
N PRO A 165 -13.32 11.55 7.51
CA PRO A 165 -12.57 12.20 6.45
C PRO A 165 -13.18 13.53 5.97
N GLN A 166 -14.52 13.62 5.86
CA GLN A 166 -15.20 14.87 5.53
C GLN A 166 -15.01 15.94 6.61
N ALA A 167 -15.11 15.54 7.89
CA ALA A 167 -14.84 16.44 9.02
C ALA A 167 -13.38 16.91 9.06
N ALA A 168 -12.43 16.04 8.77
CA ALA A 168 -11.00 16.36 8.74
C ALA A 168 -10.66 17.48 7.74
N LYS A 169 -11.39 17.64 6.65
CA LYS A 169 -11.20 18.77 5.72
C LYS A 169 -11.45 20.13 6.37
N LEU A 170 -12.30 20.18 7.38
CA LEU A 170 -12.55 21.42 8.13
C LEU A 170 -11.34 21.86 8.99
N LEU A 171 -10.35 20.98 9.19
CA LEU A 171 -9.08 21.33 9.82
C LEU A 171 -8.19 22.21 8.91
N GLN A 172 -8.54 22.37 7.64
CA GLN A 172 -7.89 23.29 6.71
C GLN A 172 -8.41 24.73 6.79
N LEU A 173 -9.49 24.98 7.55
CA LEU A 173 -10.05 26.31 7.71
C LEU A 173 -9.11 27.25 8.46
N ASN A 174 -9.12 28.55 8.11
CA ASN A 174 -8.30 29.57 8.77
C ASN A 174 -8.74 29.88 10.21
N ASP A 175 -10.02 29.65 10.54
CA ASP A 175 -10.55 29.81 11.91
C ASP A 175 -10.00 28.73 12.86
N ARG A 176 -9.07 29.14 13.74
CA ARG A 176 -8.40 28.24 14.68
C ARG A 176 -9.33 27.63 15.72
N GLU A 177 -10.31 28.41 16.21
CA GLU A 177 -11.29 27.89 17.18
C GLU A 177 -12.20 26.85 16.53
N LYS A 178 -12.57 27.07 15.25
CA LYS A 178 -13.31 26.07 14.48
C LYS A 178 -12.49 24.81 14.27
N ARG A 179 -11.20 24.90 13.92
CA ARG A 179 -10.30 23.73 13.82
C ARG A 179 -10.21 22.95 15.12
N LYS A 180 -10.06 23.66 16.24
CA LYS A 180 -10.06 23.07 17.59
C LYS A 180 -11.35 22.29 17.84
N GLN A 181 -12.51 22.90 17.63
CA GLN A 181 -13.83 22.26 17.80
C GLN A 181 -13.93 20.99 16.95
N VAL A 182 -13.56 21.07 15.66
CA VAL A 182 -13.58 19.93 14.73
C VAL A 182 -12.67 18.80 15.22
N TYR A 183 -11.44 19.13 15.60
CA TYR A 183 -10.47 18.16 16.12
C TYR A 183 -11.00 17.43 17.35
N GLU A 184 -11.53 18.19 18.33
CA GLU A 184 -12.07 17.64 19.57
C GLU A 184 -13.29 16.74 19.30
N THR A 185 -14.16 17.13 18.35
CA THR A 185 -15.32 16.33 17.94
C THR A 185 -14.89 15.00 17.31
N ILE A 186 -13.91 15.03 16.40
CA ILE A 186 -13.34 13.82 15.80
C ILE A 186 -12.69 12.94 16.86
N ALA A 187 -11.90 13.54 17.76
CA ALA A 187 -11.19 12.86 18.82
C ALA A 187 -12.16 12.15 19.78
N GLN A 188 -13.25 12.83 20.18
CA GLN A 188 -14.29 12.27 21.03
C GLN A 188 -14.99 11.08 20.35
N ARG A 189 -15.28 11.18 19.05
CA ARG A 189 -15.89 10.05 18.30
C ARG A 189 -14.97 8.84 18.23
N ARG A 190 -13.67 9.04 17.99
CA ARG A 190 -12.68 7.97 18.03
C ARG A 190 -12.55 7.34 19.42
N ALA A 191 -12.58 8.15 20.47
CA ALA A 191 -12.52 7.66 21.85
C ALA A 191 -13.68 6.71 22.20
N GLN A 192 -14.87 6.88 21.61
CA GLN A 192 -16.02 5.99 21.82
C GLN A 192 -15.80 4.57 21.27
N ALA A 193 -14.94 4.40 20.26
CA ALA A 193 -14.64 3.09 19.66
C ALA A 193 -13.36 2.45 20.24
N ARG A 194 -12.67 3.14 21.15
CA ARG A 194 -11.34 2.75 21.65
C ARG A 194 -11.30 1.34 22.23
N GLU A 195 -12.24 1.02 23.13
CA GLU A 195 -12.28 -0.27 23.80
C GLU A 195 -12.56 -1.41 22.81
N GLU A 196 -13.45 -1.18 21.86
CA GLU A 196 -13.77 -2.17 20.81
C GLU A 196 -12.55 -2.44 19.92
N LEU A 197 -11.83 -1.40 19.51
CA LEU A 197 -10.59 -1.53 18.72
C LEU A 197 -9.47 -2.20 19.51
N ASP A 198 -9.37 -1.95 20.81
CA ASP A 198 -8.42 -2.65 21.69
C ASP A 198 -8.73 -4.13 21.81
N LEU A 199 -10.00 -4.53 21.92
CA LEU A 199 -10.40 -5.93 21.95
C LEU A 199 -10.11 -6.64 20.63
N ILE A 200 -10.33 -5.98 19.50
CA ILE A 200 -10.00 -6.52 18.17
C ILE A 200 -8.49 -6.79 18.06
N ILE A 201 -7.65 -5.79 18.38
CA ILE A 201 -6.20 -5.97 18.25
C ILE A 201 -5.64 -6.99 19.25
N ASP A 202 -6.19 -7.06 20.47
CA ASP A 202 -5.79 -8.06 21.47
C ASP A 202 -6.01 -9.48 20.92
N LYS A 203 -7.19 -9.72 20.35
CA LYS A 203 -7.50 -11.01 19.73
C LYS A 203 -6.62 -11.30 18.52
N MET A 204 -6.39 -10.29 17.66
CA MET A 204 -5.50 -10.44 16.51
C MET A 204 -4.05 -10.78 16.91
N VAL A 205 -3.51 -10.12 17.93
CA VAL A 205 -2.14 -10.40 18.43
C VAL A 205 -2.03 -11.85 18.92
N GLN A 206 -3.03 -12.34 19.64
CA GLN A 206 -3.06 -13.73 20.11
C GLN A 206 -3.12 -14.74 18.97
N LEU A 207 -4.04 -14.54 18.00
CA LEU A 207 -4.17 -15.40 16.82
C LEU A 207 -2.91 -15.39 15.96
N ARG A 208 -2.34 -14.21 15.70
CA ARG A 208 -1.10 -14.04 14.94
C ARG A 208 0.08 -14.69 15.64
N HIS A 209 0.16 -14.60 16.97
CA HIS A 209 1.17 -15.33 17.72
C HIS A 209 0.99 -16.86 17.57
N GLN A 210 -0.25 -17.36 17.65
CA GLN A 210 -0.53 -18.79 17.46
C GLN A 210 -0.17 -19.25 16.04
N VAL A 211 -0.45 -18.45 15.01
CA VAL A 211 -0.04 -18.72 13.62
C VAL A 211 1.48 -18.93 13.53
N ALA A 212 2.25 -18.05 14.15
CA ALA A 212 3.69 -18.15 14.17
C ALA A 212 4.18 -19.41 14.90
N ILE A 213 3.63 -19.70 16.08
CA ILE A 213 4.00 -20.90 16.87
C ILE A 213 3.68 -22.18 16.09
N ASN A 214 2.52 -22.28 15.45
CA ASN A 214 2.16 -23.44 14.62
C ASN A 214 3.16 -23.64 13.48
N ALA A 215 3.65 -22.55 12.89
CA ALA A 215 4.65 -22.58 11.82
C ALA A 215 6.11 -22.82 12.32
N GLY A 216 6.32 -22.87 13.64
CA GLY A 216 7.64 -23.15 14.25
C GLY A 216 8.49 -21.90 14.55
N TYR A 217 7.88 -20.71 14.52
CA TYR A 217 8.54 -19.44 14.82
C TYR A 217 8.34 -19.03 16.29
N ALA A 218 9.33 -18.36 16.87
CA ALA A 218 9.25 -17.86 18.24
C ALA A 218 8.27 -16.67 18.40
N ASN A 219 8.04 -15.91 17.34
CA ASN A 219 7.18 -14.74 17.32
C ASN A 219 6.62 -14.46 15.92
N PHE A 220 5.58 -13.64 15.86
CA PHE A 220 4.88 -13.34 14.61
C PHE A 220 5.70 -12.44 13.66
N ARG A 221 6.60 -11.60 14.17
CA ARG A 221 7.49 -10.79 13.32
C ARG A 221 8.34 -11.68 12.40
N ASP A 222 9.02 -12.66 12.98
CA ASP A 222 9.94 -13.53 12.23
C ASP A 222 9.17 -14.39 11.22
N TYR A 223 7.97 -14.87 11.60
CA TYR A 223 7.04 -15.51 10.67
C TYR A 223 6.66 -14.59 9.49
N MET A 224 6.30 -13.33 9.77
CA MET A 224 5.87 -12.40 8.73
C MET A 224 6.99 -11.98 7.79
N PHE A 225 8.23 -11.90 8.26
CA PHE A 225 9.35 -11.63 7.36
C PHE A 225 9.49 -12.71 6.28
N ASP A 226 9.33 -13.98 6.66
CA ASP A 226 9.34 -15.09 5.70
C ASP A 226 8.04 -15.12 4.87
N ALA A 227 6.87 -14.89 5.46
CA ALA A 227 5.58 -14.89 4.78
C ALA A 227 5.46 -13.76 3.72
N LEU A 228 6.08 -12.59 3.98
CA LEU A 228 6.16 -11.48 3.03
C LEU A 228 7.33 -11.62 2.02
N GLY A 229 8.09 -12.73 2.08
CA GLY A 229 9.22 -12.95 1.18
C GLY A 229 10.36 -11.95 1.34
N ARG A 230 10.60 -11.45 2.57
CA ARG A 230 11.64 -10.48 2.87
C ARG A 230 13.03 -11.12 2.92
N PHE A 231 13.50 -11.55 1.75
CA PHE A 231 14.79 -12.21 1.63
C PHE A 231 15.96 -11.24 1.49
N ASP A 232 15.70 -9.99 1.13
CA ASP A 232 16.72 -9.01 0.78
C ASP A 232 17.11 -8.09 1.94
N TYR A 233 16.40 -8.17 3.08
CA TYR A 233 16.68 -7.43 4.32
C TYR A 233 16.13 -8.14 5.56
N LYS A 234 16.54 -7.70 6.73
CA LYS A 234 16.27 -8.31 8.04
C LYS A 234 15.68 -7.30 9.02
N PRO A 235 15.10 -7.73 10.16
CA PRO A 235 14.62 -6.82 11.21
C PRO A 235 15.65 -5.77 11.66
N GLN A 236 16.95 -6.11 11.65
CA GLN A 236 18.00 -5.15 12.01
C GLN A 236 18.08 -3.97 11.03
N ASP A 237 17.78 -4.20 9.76
CA ASP A 237 17.77 -3.15 8.75
C ASP A 237 16.61 -2.16 8.96
N CYS A 238 15.45 -2.67 9.41
CA CYS A 238 14.33 -1.82 9.86
C CYS A 238 14.75 -0.95 11.06
N PHE A 239 15.46 -1.53 12.05
CA PHE A 239 15.95 -0.75 13.20
C PHE A 239 16.98 0.31 12.77
N ASN A 240 17.86 0.00 11.84
CA ASN A 240 18.80 0.97 11.27
C ASN A 240 18.06 2.12 10.57
N PHE A 241 16.99 1.81 9.81
CA PHE A 241 16.10 2.81 9.22
C PHE A 241 15.46 3.70 10.30
N HIS A 242 14.90 3.12 11.38
CA HIS A 242 14.29 3.89 12.47
C HIS A 242 15.28 4.89 13.07
N GLU A 243 16.48 4.44 13.42
CA GLU A 243 17.49 5.32 14.03
C GLU A 243 17.98 6.40 13.07
N SER A 244 18.09 6.07 11.77
CA SER A 244 18.50 7.03 10.76
C SER A 244 17.42 8.10 10.50
N VAL A 245 16.14 7.70 10.44
CA VAL A 245 15.01 8.63 10.33
C VAL A 245 14.96 9.56 11.54
N LYS A 246 15.09 9.01 12.75
CA LYS A 246 15.14 9.79 14.00
C LYS A 246 16.27 10.83 13.97
N LYS A 247 17.43 10.45 13.44
CA LYS A 247 18.63 11.30 13.43
C LYS A 247 18.62 12.38 12.35
N TYR A 248 18.10 12.07 11.14
CA TYR A 248 18.27 12.93 9.96
C TYR A 248 16.97 13.53 9.42
N ILE A 249 15.81 12.96 9.72
CA ILE A 249 14.51 13.47 9.24
C ILE A 249 13.78 14.23 10.35
N VAL A 250 13.71 13.69 11.56
CA VAL A 250 13.00 14.35 12.68
C VAL A 250 13.52 15.76 12.95
N PRO A 251 14.84 16.07 12.95
CA PRO A 251 15.31 17.45 13.11
C PRO A 251 14.85 18.40 12.00
N VAL A 252 14.70 17.90 10.76
CA VAL A 252 14.17 18.71 9.65
C VAL A 252 12.71 19.06 9.89
N LEU A 253 11.92 18.12 10.40
CA LEU A 253 10.53 18.40 10.78
C LEU A 253 10.43 19.39 11.94
N ASP A 254 11.32 19.30 12.92
CA ASP A 254 11.39 20.26 14.01
C ASP A 254 11.60 21.71 13.47
N GLU A 255 12.45 21.88 12.46
CA GLU A 255 12.67 23.18 11.78
C GLU A 255 11.43 23.64 11.00
N LEU A 256 10.79 22.74 10.25
CA LEU A 256 9.55 23.02 9.51
C LEU A 256 8.42 23.40 10.45
N ASP A 257 8.26 22.69 11.56
CA ASP A 257 7.24 22.96 12.57
C ASP A 257 7.49 24.28 13.28
N LEU A 258 8.76 24.61 13.57
CA LEU A 258 9.11 25.93 14.12
C LEU A 258 8.74 27.06 13.16
N LYS A 259 9.03 26.90 11.86
CA LYS A 259 8.62 27.85 10.82
C LYS A 259 7.10 27.97 10.73
N ARG A 260 6.39 26.83 10.71
CA ARG A 260 4.91 26.80 10.73
C ARG A 260 4.34 27.55 11.94
N LYS A 261 4.89 27.31 13.13
CA LYS A 261 4.50 28.02 14.37
C LYS A 261 4.65 29.53 14.23
N GLN A 262 5.78 29.99 13.68
CA GLN A 262 6.07 31.40 13.46
C GLN A 262 5.11 32.03 12.44
N THR A 263 4.87 31.36 11.32
CA THR A 263 3.98 31.83 10.24
C THR A 263 2.53 31.92 10.73
N LEU A 264 2.05 30.90 11.43
CA LEU A 264 0.71 30.90 12.06
C LEU A 264 0.58 31.92 13.20
N ASN A 265 1.70 32.50 13.66
CA ASN A 265 1.75 33.43 14.79
C ASN A 265 1.05 32.90 16.06
N VAL A 266 1.32 31.64 16.41
CA VAL A 266 0.75 30.98 17.59
C VAL A 266 1.79 30.76 18.67
N THR A 267 1.35 30.75 19.95
CA THR A 267 2.24 30.51 21.10
C THR A 267 2.74 29.07 21.17
N SER A 268 1.91 28.10 20.77
CA SER A 268 2.25 26.68 20.61
C SER A 268 1.47 26.08 19.44
N LEU A 269 2.09 25.15 18.71
CA LEU A 269 1.38 24.32 17.75
C LEU A 269 0.56 23.27 18.48
N ARG A 270 -0.69 23.13 18.09
CA ARG A 270 -1.62 22.11 18.58
C ARG A 270 -1.87 21.07 17.50
N PRO A 271 -2.36 19.87 17.83
CA PRO A 271 -2.63 18.83 16.82
C PRO A 271 -3.54 19.28 15.66
N TYR A 272 -4.36 20.30 15.86
CA TYR A 272 -5.27 20.88 14.87
C TYR A 272 -4.65 22.02 14.01
N ASP A 273 -3.35 22.28 14.13
CA ASP A 273 -2.68 23.36 13.39
C ASP A 273 -1.83 22.84 12.21
N PHE A 274 -1.92 21.54 11.87
CA PHE A 274 -1.07 20.93 10.84
C PHE A 274 -1.71 20.89 9.43
N GLU A 275 -3.04 20.84 9.34
CA GLU A 275 -3.74 20.74 8.06
C GLU A 275 -4.02 22.11 7.40
N VAL A 276 -4.00 23.20 8.16
CA VAL A 276 -4.23 24.54 7.65
C VAL A 276 -3.00 25.07 6.90
N ASP A 277 -3.23 25.82 5.81
CA ASP A 277 -2.15 26.59 5.19
C ASP A 277 -1.61 27.64 6.18
N PRO A 278 -0.30 27.65 6.50
CA PRO A 278 0.23 28.53 7.53
C PRO A 278 0.17 30.03 7.15
N GLU A 279 0.08 30.37 5.87
CA GLU A 279 -0.08 31.74 5.38
C GLU A 279 -1.56 32.16 5.27
N GLY A 280 -2.48 31.27 5.65
CA GLY A 280 -3.92 31.53 5.63
C GLY A 280 -4.54 31.55 4.24
N LEU A 281 -3.89 30.91 3.26
CA LEU A 281 -4.40 30.78 1.90
C LEU A 281 -5.48 29.70 1.82
N GLU A 282 -6.37 29.83 0.82
CA GLU A 282 -7.39 28.83 0.56
C GLU A 282 -6.77 27.50 0.09
N PRO A 283 -7.40 26.34 0.40
CA PRO A 283 -6.95 25.03 -0.08
C PRO A 283 -6.80 24.98 -1.60
N LEU A 284 -5.75 24.31 -2.07
CA LEU A 284 -5.50 24.13 -3.50
C LEU A 284 -6.59 23.30 -4.16
N LYS A 285 -7.00 23.70 -5.37
CA LYS A 285 -8.01 23.03 -6.19
C LYS A 285 -7.45 22.74 -7.59
N PRO A 286 -6.65 21.69 -7.75
CA PRO A 286 -5.94 21.40 -9.00
C PRO A 286 -6.86 21.03 -10.18
N PHE A 287 -8.05 20.49 -9.91
CA PHE A 287 -8.96 19.99 -10.94
C PHE A 287 -10.43 20.06 -10.51
N THR A 288 -11.33 19.85 -11.50
CA THR A 288 -12.78 19.81 -11.30
C THR A 288 -13.36 18.54 -11.92
N GLY A 289 -13.72 17.55 -11.08
CA GLY A 289 -14.30 16.28 -11.51
C GLY A 289 -13.31 15.31 -12.16
N ALA A 290 -13.72 14.05 -12.31
CA ALA A 290 -12.87 12.96 -12.79
C ALA A 290 -12.31 13.21 -14.19
N LYS A 291 -13.12 13.74 -15.10
CA LYS A 291 -12.70 13.98 -16.49
C LYS A 291 -11.53 14.97 -16.59
N ASP A 292 -11.56 16.05 -15.80
CA ASP A 292 -10.47 17.03 -15.78
C ASP A 292 -9.21 16.42 -15.13
N LEU A 293 -9.36 15.61 -14.06
CA LEU A 293 -8.26 14.87 -13.44
C LEU A 293 -7.60 13.92 -14.44
N ILE A 294 -8.35 13.07 -15.13
CA ILE A 294 -7.84 12.15 -16.16
C ILE A 294 -7.13 12.92 -17.27
N GLY A 295 -7.76 13.96 -17.84
CA GLY A 295 -7.20 14.71 -18.95
C GLY A 295 -5.88 15.41 -18.61
N LYS A 296 -5.74 15.99 -17.40
CA LYS A 296 -4.49 16.61 -16.94
C LYS A 296 -3.42 15.58 -16.62
N THR A 297 -3.78 14.46 -16.01
CA THR A 297 -2.86 13.34 -15.76
C THR A 297 -2.34 12.76 -17.07
N HIS A 298 -3.21 12.55 -18.06
CA HIS A 298 -2.84 12.11 -19.40
C HIS A 298 -1.77 13.03 -20.03
N GLN A 299 -1.97 14.37 -19.95
CA GLN A 299 -0.99 15.31 -20.47
C GLN A 299 0.38 15.21 -19.78
N ILE A 300 0.43 14.93 -18.48
CA ILE A 300 1.70 14.71 -17.75
C ILE A 300 2.34 13.41 -18.19
N PHE A 301 1.56 12.34 -18.26
CA PHE A 301 2.04 11.02 -18.68
C PHE A 301 2.58 11.06 -20.11
N GLU A 302 1.93 11.75 -21.04
CA GLU A 302 2.40 11.95 -22.42
C GLU A 302 3.76 12.67 -22.49
N ILE A 303 4.00 13.64 -21.59
CA ILE A 303 5.30 14.34 -21.50
C ILE A 303 6.40 13.41 -20.97
N LEU A 304 6.07 12.56 -20.00
CA LEU A 304 7.03 11.63 -19.40
C LEU A 304 7.38 10.48 -20.35
N ASP A 305 6.36 9.82 -20.91
CA ASP A 305 6.49 8.77 -21.91
C ASP A 305 5.10 8.49 -22.54
N PRO A 306 4.97 8.49 -23.87
CA PRO A 306 3.69 8.21 -24.55
C PRO A 306 3.03 6.88 -24.13
N PHE A 307 3.82 5.88 -23.76
CA PHE A 307 3.30 4.61 -23.25
C PHE A 307 2.49 4.78 -21.95
N PHE A 308 2.90 5.73 -21.07
CA PHE A 308 2.16 5.98 -19.82
C PHE A 308 0.78 6.58 -20.09
N ALA A 309 0.69 7.48 -21.06
CA ALA A 309 -0.58 8.05 -21.51
C ALA A 309 -1.48 6.98 -22.17
N GLU A 310 -0.89 6.09 -22.98
CA GLU A 310 -1.61 4.94 -23.59
C GLU A 310 -2.19 4.01 -22.51
N CYS A 311 -1.46 3.72 -21.44
CA CYS A 311 -1.97 2.91 -20.32
C CYS A 311 -3.24 3.53 -19.73
N LEU A 312 -3.22 4.83 -19.43
CA LEU A 312 -4.37 5.53 -18.87
C LEU A 312 -5.56 5.58 -19.84
N SER A 313 -5.32 5.83 -21.13
CA SER A 313 -6.35 5.82 -22.16
C SER A 313 -7.03 4.46 -22.29
N ASN A 314 -6.26 3.37 -22.28
CA ASN A 314 -6.81 2.00 -22.31
C ASN A 314 -7.73 1.72 -21.10
N MET A 315 -7.37 2.20 -19.92
CA MET A 315 -8.21 2.03 -18.72
C MET A 315 -9.49 2.85 -18.80
N GLU A 316 -9.41 4.09 -19.33
CA GLU A 316 -10.59 4.95 -19.53
C GLU A 316 -11.57 4.33 -20.56
N GLU A 317 -11.07 3.87 -21.72
CA GLU A 317 -11.88 3.23 -22.76
C GLU A 317 -12.59 1.96 -22.26
N LEU A 318 -11.95 1.20 -21.36
CA LEU A 318 -12.50 -0.01 -20.77
C LEU A 318 -13.36 0.24 -19.52
N ASN A 319 -13.57 1.50 -19.11
CA ASN A 319 -14.29 1.89 -17.90
C ASN A 319 -13.71 1.27 -16.61
N LEU A 320 -12.39 1.22 -16.51
CA LEU A 320 -11.64 0.68 -15.37
C LEU A 320 -11.14 1.77 -14.41
N LEU A 321 -11.79 2.94 -14.41
CA LEU A 321 -11.48 4.08 -13.55
C LEU A 321 -12.75 4.49 -12.78
N ASP A 322 -12.79 4.24 -11.46
CA ASP A 322 -13.85 4.72 -10.57
C ASP A 322 -13.25 5.73 -9.58
N LEU A 323 -13.22 7.00 -9.97
CA LEU A 323 -12.42 8.03 -9.32
C LEU A 323 -13.20 8.92 -8.35
N GLU A 324 -14.49 9.22 -8.60
CA GLU A 324 -15.22 10.21 -7.82
C GLU A 324 -15.78 9.64 -6.51
N SER A 325 -15.73 10.45 -5.46
CA SER A 325 -16.34 10.14 -4.18
C SER A 325 -17.87 10.18 -4.28
N ARG A 326 -18.55 9.18 -3.72
CA ARG A 326 -20.01 9.12 -3.62
C ARG A 326 -20.47 8.34 -2.40
N LYS A 327 -21.70 8.55 -1.98
CA LYS A 327 -22.33 7.78 -0.89
C LYS A 327 -22.41 6.29 -1.26
N GLY A 328 -22.07 5.42 -0.31
CA GLY A 328 -22.09 3.98 -0.51
C GLY A 328 -20.82 3.41 -1.15
N LYS A 329 -19.81 4.23 -1.39
CA LYS A 329 -18.49 3.80 -1.85
C LYS A 329 -17.56 3.58 -0.65
N ALA A 330 -16.71 2.55 -0.68
CA ALA A 330 -15.73 2.30 0.36
C ALA A 330 -14.72 3.48 0.46
N PRO A 331 -14.17 3.79 1.64
CA PRO A 331 -13.12 4.81 1.76
C PRO A 331 -11.79 4.34 1.16
N GLY A 332 -10.90 5.28 0.87
CA GLY A 332 -9.54 5.02 0.36
C GLY A 332 -9.39 5.14 -1.14
N GLY A 333 -8.24 4.72 -1.63
CA GLY A 333 -7.87 4.57 -3.03
C GLY A 333 -7.00 3.32 -3.19
N TYR A 334 -7.07 2.66 -4.32
CA TYR A 334 -6.25 1.51 -4.65
C TYR A 334 -6.22 1.25 -6.16
N LEU A 335 -5.14 0.62 -6.62
CA LEU A 335 -5.14 -0.12 -7.87
C LEU A 335 -5.37 -1.61 -7.58
N TYR A 336 -6.23 -2.26 -8.36
CA TYR A 336 -6.39 -3.72 -8.33
C TYR A 336 -5.91 -4.33 -9.65
N PRO A 337 -4.87 -5.18 -9.65
CA PRO A 337 -4.42 -5.85 -10.85
C PRO A 337 -5.44 -6.92 -11.29
N LEU A 338 -5.70 -7.01 -12.59
CA LEU A 338 -6.54 -8.04 -13.19
C LEU A 338 -5.64 -8.88 -14.12
N PRO A 339 -4.96 -9.90 -13.57
CA PRO A 339 -3.83 -10.53 -14.25
C PRO A 339 -4.22 -11.36 -15.47
N LEU A 340 -5.45 -11.86 -15.56
CA LEU A 340 -5.96 -12.60 -16.70
C LEU A 340 -6.34 -11.65 -17.85
N SER A 341 -6.98 -10.52 -17.52
CA SER A 341 -7.34 -9.46 -18.47
C SER A 341 -6.13 -8.63 -18.89
N GLY A 342 -5.11 -8.53 -18.02
CA GLY A 342 -3.89 -7.76 -18.25
C GLY A 342 -4.10 -6.24 -18.21
N VAL A 343 -5.22 -5.78 -17.65
CA VAL A 343 -5.55 -4.35 -17.49
C VAL A 343 -6.05 -4.10 -16.06
N PRO A 344 -5.39 -3.26 -15.25
CA PRO A 344 -5.77 -3.03 -13.86
C PRO A 344 -6.99 -2.10 -13.73
N PHE A 345 -7.54 -2.03 -12.51
CA PHE A 345 -8.64 -1.15 -12.14
C PHE A 345 -8.17 -0.13 -11.09
N ILE A 346 -8.49 1.17 -11.27
CA ILE A 346 -8.23 2.23 -10.28
C ILE A 346 -9.53 2.64 -9.60
N PHE A 347 -9.49 2.62 -8.27
CA PHE A 347 -10.54 3.09 -7.37
C PHE A 347 -10.03 4.28 -6.57
N MET A 348 -10.81 5.38 -6.50
CA MET A 348 -10.48 6.56 -5.69
C MET A 348 -11.75 7.18 -5.09
N ASN A 349 -11.56 8.14 -4.20
CA ASN A 349 -12.61 8.99 -3.63
C ASN A 349 -12.29 10.47 -3.84
N ALA A 350 -12.01 10.86 -5.08
CA ALA A 350 -11.58 12.20 -5.44
C ALA A 350 -12.68 13.25 -5.19
N VAL A 351 -12.27 14.41 -4.66
CA VAL A 351 -13.10 15.55 -4.30
C VAL A 351 -12.51 16.89 -4.75
N GLY A 352 -11.43 16.89 -5.54
CA GLY A 352 -10.78 18.07 -6.10
C GLY A 352 -9.62 18.64 -5.29
N SER A 353 -9.03 17.86 -4.36
CA SER A 353 -7.90 18.28 -3.52
C SER A 353 -6.53 18.00 -4.17
N LEU A 354 -5.45 18.59 -3.64
CA LEU A 354 -4.08 18.23 -4.01
C LEU A 354 -3.80 16.74 -3.73
N ARG A 355 -4.29 16.23 -2.61
CA ARG A 355 -4.16 14.80 -2.26
C ARG A 355 -4.73 13.88 -3.35
N ASP A 356 -5.85 14.25 -3.96
CA ASP A 356 -6.46 13.44 -5.03
C ASP A 356 -5.61 13.43 -6.30
N LEU A 357 -4.93 14.56 -6.63
CA LEU A 357 -3.94 14.60 -7.70
C LEU A 357 -2.80 13.62 -7.40
N VAL A 358 -2.22 13.70 -6.20
CA VAL A 358 -1.12 12.81 -5.78
C VAL A 358 -1.57 11.35 -5.83
N THR A 359 -2.76 11.03 -5.31
CA THR A 359 -3.33 9.68 -5.39
C THR A 359 -3.49 9.21 -6.84
N MET A 360 -3.97 10.06 -7.75
CA MET A 360 -4.14 9.69 -9.16
C MET A 360 -2.83 9.31 -9.84
N VAL A 361 -1.75 10.07 -9.60
CA VAL A 361 -0.46 9.73 -10.19
C VAL A 361 0.22 8.56 -9.47
N HIS A 362 -0.06 8.35 -8.18
CA HIS A 362 0.33 7.19 -7.41
C HIS A 362 -0.28 5.90 -8.00
N GLU A 363 -1.61 5.83 -8.10
CA GLU A 363 -2.30 4.69 -8.71
C GLU A 363 -1.92 4.52 -10.18
N GLY A 364 -1.65 5.63 -10.88
CA GLY A 364 -1.09 5.63 -12.23
C GLY A 364 0.28 4.95 -12.33
N GLY A 365 1.13 5.12 -11.33
CA GLY A 365 2.43 4.42 -11.23
C GLY A 365 2.26 2.90 -11.10
N HIS A 366 1.34 2.46 -10.24
CA HIS A 366 0.96 1.04 -10.15
C HIS A 366 0.37 0.51 -11.47
N ALA A 367 -0.47 1.31 -12.16
CA ALA A 367 -1.05 0.92 -13.44
C ALA A 367 0.03 0.70 -14.50
N ILE A 368 0.96 1.64 -14.63
CA ILE A 368 2.11 1.53 -15.54
C ILE A 368 2.91 0.27 -15.24
N HIS A 369 3.18 -0.03 -13.95
CA HIS A 369 3.87 -1.25 -13.53
C HIS A 369 3.10 -2.52 -13.97
N SER A 370 1.78 -2.56 -13.75
CA SER A 370 0.93 -3.66 -14.17
C SER A 370 0.99 -3.90 -15.68
N PHE A 371 0.94 -2.84 -16.49
CA PHE A 371 1.07 -2.93 -17.94
C PHE A 371 2.47 -3.40 -18.39
N LEU A 372 3.54 -2.94 -17.76
CA LEU A 372 4.92 -3.31 -18.07
C LEU A 372 5.23 -4.78 -17.74
N SER A 373 4.60 -5.32 -16.71
CA SER A 373 4.80 -6.71 -16.26
C SER A 373 3.78 -7.71 -16.82
N ARG A 374 2.73 -7.26 -17.55
CA ARG A 374 1.60 -8.10 -17.97
C ARG A 374 1.98 -9.32 -18.83
N ASP A 375 3.04 -9.19 -19.65
CA ASP A 375 3.48 -10.22 -20.59
C ASP A 375 4.49 -11.21 -19.96
N LEU A 376 4.78 -11.08 -18.65
CA LEU A 376 5.59 -12.04 -17.93
C LEU A 376 4.93 -13.41 -17.90
N LYS A 377 5.76 -14.46 -18.04
CA LYS A 377 5.35 -15.84 -18.32
C LYS A 377 4.42 -16.44 -17.26
N LEU A 378 4.72 -16.19 -15.98
CA LEU A 378 3.94 -16.70 -14.86
C LEU A 378 3.24 -15.56 -14.11
N ASN A 379 2.08 -15.84 -13.53
CA ASN A 379 1.36 -14.90 -12.68
C ASN A 379 2.20 -14.47 -11.46
N ASP A 380 2.93 -15.41 -10.85
CA ASP A 380 3.84 -15.13 -9.74
C ASP A 380 4.94 -14.12 -10.08
N PHE A 381 5.38 -14.06 -11.33
CA PHE A 381 6.35 -13.04 -11.77
C PHE A 381 5.78 -11.62 -11.75
N LYS A 382 4.44 -11.48 -11.76
CA LYS A 382 3.72 -10.21 -11.71
C LYS A 382 3.41 -9.78 -10.27
N ASN A 383 3.50 -10.70 -9.31
CA ASN A 383 3.27 -10.47 -7.89
C ASN A 383 4.56 -9.96 -7.24
N VAL A 384 4.82 -8.67 -7.41
CA VAL A 384 6.03 -8.03 -6.87
C VAL A 384 5.91 -7.76 -5.38
N PRO A 385 7.03 -7.74 -4.62
CA PRO A 385 7.01 -7.27 -3.23
C PRO A 385 6.66 -5.77 -3.18
N SER A 386 6.05 -5.36 -2.08
CA SER A 386 5.48 -4.02 -1.97
C SER A 386 6.53 -2.91 -2.03
N GLU A 387 7.79 -3.18 -1.63
CA GLU A 387 8.92 -2.25 -1.83
C GLU A 387 9.13 -1.88 -3.31
N VAL A 388 8.80 -2.78 -4.23
CA VAL A 388 8.88 -2.55 -5.69
C VAL A 388 7.57 -1.95 -6.21
N ALA A 389 6.42 -2.43 -5.72
CA ALA A 389 5.14 -1.86 -6.08
C ALA A 389 5.05 -0.38 -5.70
N GLU A 390 5.42 -0.05 -4.45
CA GLU A 390 5.39 1.32 -3.96
C GLU A 390 6.54 2.18 -4.53
N LEU A 391 7.65 1.58 -4.95
CA LEU A 391 8.66 2.30 -5.74
C LEU A 391 8.05 2.83 -7.04
N ALA A 392 7.21 2.03 -7.71
CA ALA A 392 6.56 2.47 -8.94
C ALA A 392 5.61 3.65 -8.70
N SER A 393 4.72 3.55 -7.72
CA SER A 393 3.72 4.57 -7.41
C SER A 393 4.35 5.86 -6.86
N MET A 394 5.17 5.77 -5.81
CA MET A 394 5.77 6.93 -5.15
C MET A 394 6.80 7.64 -6.05
N SER A 395 7.50 6.90 -6.93
CA SER A 395 8.36 7.54 -7.95
C SER A 395 7.54 8.37 -8.92
N MET A 396 6.36 7.90 -9.33
CA MET A 396 5.49 8.65 -10.25
C MET A 396 4.96 9.94 -9.59
N GLU A 397 4.66 9.93 -8.29
CA GLU A 397 4.30 11.15 -7.56
C GLU A 397 5.37 12.24 -7.73
N LEU A 398 6.64 11.90 -7.46
CA LEU A 398 7.74 12.86 -7.46
C LEU A 398 8.22 13.23 -8.86
N ILE A 399 8.26 12.29 -9.80
CA ILE A 399 8.64 12.56 -11.19
C ILE A 399 7.59 13.44 -11.86
N SER A 400 6.28 13.12 -11.68
CA SER A 400 5.19 13.90 -12.26
C SER A 400 5.13 15.33 -11.73
N MET A 401 5.59 15.57 -10.48
CA MET A 401 5.59 16.87 -9.83
C MET A 401 6.34 17.94 -10.67
N GLN A 402 7.30 17.53 -11.50
CA GLN A 402 8.00 18.45 -12.42
C GLN A 402 7.08 19.02 -13.51
N HIS A 403 5.91 18.41 -13.73
CA HIS A 403 4.96 18.77 -14.79
C HIS A 403 3.60 19.22 -14.24
N TRP A 404 3.48 19.48 -12.94
CA TRP A 404 2.23 19.92 -12.30
C TRP A 404 1.72 21.30 -12.73
N GLN A 405 2.49 22.07 -13.54
CA GLN A 405 1.96 23.24 -14.25
C GLN A 405 0.76 22.90 -15.17
N LYS A 406 0.49 21.62 -15.46
CA LYS A 406 -0.75 21.20 -16.14
C LYS A 406 -1.97 21.29 -15.23
N PHE A 407 -1.78 21.21 -13.93
CA PHE A 407 -2.81 21.35 -12.90
C PHE A 407 -2.91 22.78 -12.37
N PHE A 408 -1.82 23.52 -12.31
CA PHE A 408 -1.74 24.85 -11.72
C PHE A 408 -1.26 25.88 -12.75
N ASN A 409 -2.15 26.82 -13.11
CA ASN A 409 -1.81 27.93 -14.01
C ASN A 409 -1.07 29.07 -13.28
N ASN A 410 -1.30 29.21 -11.96
CA ASN A 410 -0.65 30.20 -11.12
C ASN A 410 0.68 29.63 -10.59
N PRO A 411 1.83 30.29 -10.88
CA PRO A 411 3.13 29.85 -10.38
C PRO A 411 3.23 29.76 -8.84
N ALA A 412 2.53 30.63 -8.10
CA ALA A 412 2.50 30.58 -6.65
C ALA A 412 1.78 29.33 -6.13
N ASP A 413 0.63 28.96 -6.72
CA ASP A 413 -0.08 27.73 -6.35
C ASP A 413 0.70 26.48 -6.73
N LEU A 414 1.42 26.49 -7.87
CA LEU A 414 2.33 25.42 -8.24
C LEU A 414 3.45 25.24 -7.22
N GLN A 415 4.06 26.34 -6.77
CA GLN A 415 5.12 26.27 -5.75
C GLN A 415 4.57 25.76 -4.42
N ARG A 416 3.38 26.23 -4.00
CA ARG A 416 2.71 25.70 -2.80
C ARG A 416 2.47 24.20 -2.89
N ALA A 417 1.92 23.73 -4.00
CA ALA A 417 1.65 22.31 -4.22
C ALA A 417 2.92 21.44 -4.11
N ARG A 418 4.03 21.91 -4.69
CA ARG A 418 5.32 21.23 -4.58
C ARG A 418 5.85 21.22 -3.15
N MET A 419 5.75 22.34 -2.45
CA MET A 419 6.19 22.44 -1.06
C MET A 419 5.36 21.56 -0.13
N GLU A 420 4.04 21.51 -0.34
CA GLU A 420 3.13 20.63 0.42
C GLU A 420 3.48 19.15 0.20
N GLN A 421 3.75 18.73 -1.05
CA GLN A 421 4.19 17.36 -1.34
C GLN A 421 5.54 17.03 -0.69
N LEU A 422 6.51 17.94 -0.72
CA LEU A 422 7.83 17.72 -0.09
C LEU A 422 7.74 17.68 1.44
N ASP A 423 6.89 18.48 2.06
CA ASP A 423 6.60 18.42 3.50
C ASP A 423 5.96 17.08 3.86
N ASP A 424 4.98 16.60 3.06
CA ASP A 424 4.26 15.35 3.30
C ASP A 424 5.19 14.13 3.24
N ILE A 425 6.09 14.02 2.25
CA ILE A 425 7.05 12.91 2.18
C ILE A 425 8.03 12.90 3.35
N LEU A 426 8.45 14.07 3.85
CA LEU A 426 9.31 14.15 5.03
C LEU A 426 8.54 13.75 6.31
N ARG A 427 7.25 14.07 6.43
CA ARG A 427 6.40 13.68 7.57
C ARG A 427 6.02 12.20 7.55
N THR A 428 5.92 11.61 6.37
CA THR A 428 5.60 10.19 6.21
C THR A 428 6.70 9.30 6.79
N LEU A 429 7.98 9.60 6.60
CA LEU A 429 9.09 8.76 7.04
C LEU A 429 9.13 8.51 8.56
N PRO A 430 9.01 9.52 9.45
CA PRO A 430 8.92 9.30 10.89
C PRO A 430 7.65 8.56 11.32
N TRP A 431 6.52 8.77 10.63
CA TRP A 431 5.30 8.01 10.90
C TRP A 431 5.47 6.53 10.56
N VAL A 432 6.09 6.23 9.41
CA VAL A 432 6.45 4.85 9.01
C VAL A 432 7.35 4.21 10.07
N ALA A 433 8.40 4.91 10.50
CA ALA A 433 9.32 4.40 11.51
C ALA A 433 8.62 4.13 12.85
N ALA A 434 7.71 5.01 13.29
CA ALA A 434 6.94 4.84 14.51
C ALA A 434 6.01 3.62 14.44
N ILE A 435 5.25 3.47 13.34
CA ILE A 435 4.32 2.34 13.14
C ILE A 435 5.08 1.03 13.04
N ASP A 436 6.18 0.96 12.30
CA ASP A 436 6.95 -0.27 12.17
C ASP A 436 7.64 -0.66 13.48
N LYS A 437 8.29 0.29 14.17
CA LYS A 437 8.91 0.04 15.48
C LYS A 437 7.88 -0.45 16.50
N PHE A 438 6.64 0.09 16.44
CA PHE A 438 5.55 -0.35 17.30
C PHE A 438 5.11 -1.78 17.00
N GLN A 439 5.06 -2.19 15.74
CA GLN A 439 4.76 -3.57 15.35
C GLN A 439 5.85 -4.55 15.82
N HIS A 440 7.12 -4.18 15.66
CA HIS A 440 8.23 -4.98 16.19
C HIS A 440 8.07 -5.22 17.70
N TRP A 441 7.76 -4.17 18.47
CA TRP A 441 7.51 -4.30 19.91
C TRP A 441 6.29 -5.20 20.19
N MET A 442 5.16 -4.94 19.53
CA MET A 442 3.88 -5.62 19.76
C MET A 442 3.98 -7.13 19.56
N TYR A 443 4.62 -7.57 18.48
CA TYR A 443 4.70 -8.97 18.10
C TYR A 443 5.90 -9.72 18.70
N CYS A 444 6.90 -9.01 19.22
CA CYS A 444 7.95 -9.60 20.04
C CYS A 444 7.58 -9.66 21.53
N THR A 445 6.51 -9.00 21.95
CA THR A 445 5.97 -9.00 23.31
C THR A 445 4.48 -9.38 23.32
N PRO A 446 4.09 -10.56 22.80
CA PRO A 446 2.67 -10.89 22.53
C PRO A 446 1.81 -11.01 23.79
N GLN A 447 2.41 -11.08 24.98
CA GLN A 447 1.72 -11.16 26.28
C GLN A 447 1.40 -9.78 26.89
N HIS A 448 1.63 -8.67 26.14
CA HIS A 448 1.34 -7.35 26.63
C HIS A 448 -0.17 -7.12 26.81
N ASN A 449 -0.52 -6.26 27.75
CA ASN A 449 -1.88 -5.75 27.91
C ASN A 449 -2.05 -4.35 27.27
N ALA A 450 -3.30 -3.86 27.23
CA ALA A 450 -3.62 -2.56 26.62
C ALA A 450 -2.82 -1.38 27.22
N SER A 451 -2.59 -1.38 28.55
CA SER A 451 -1.81 -0.31 29.22
C SER A 451 -0.33 -0.34 28.82
N GLN A 452 0.28 -1.52 28.72
CA GLN A 452 1.65 -1.68 28.24
C GLN A 452 1.78 -1.28 26.78
N ARG A 453 0.78 -1.62 25.95
CA ARG A 453 0.71 -1.23 24.54
C ARG A 453 0.60 0.29 24.38
N GLN A 454 -0.24 0.94 25.18
CA GLN A 454 -0.37 2.39 25.21
C GLN A 454 0.95 3.06 25.58
N GLN A 455 1.62 2.60 26.63
CA GLN A 455 2.90 3.16 27.04
C GLN A 455 3.99 2.99 25.99
N ALA A 456 4.09 1.79 25.39
CA ALA A 456 5.05 1.54 24.32
C ALA A 456 4.82 2.44 23.11
N TRP A 457 3.55 2.66 22.73
CA TRP A 457 3.22 3.61 21.66
C TRP A 457 3.66 5.03 22.00
N ILE A 458 3.36 5.53 23.22
CA ILE A 458 3.75 6.87 23.66
C ILE A 458 5.26 7.04 23.59
N ASP A 459 6.03 6.06 24.11
CA ASP A 459 7.48 6.11 24.14
C ASP A 459 8.06 6.15 22.71
N ILE A 460 7.56 5.27 21.83
CA ILE A 460 7.97 5.23 20.41
C ILE A 460 7.57 6.52 19.70
N TYR A 461 6.33 6.98 19.84
CA TYR A 461 5.89 8.21 19.18
C TYR A 461 6.69 9.43 19.61
N ASN A 462 7.14 9.50 20.87
CA ASN A 462 8.00 10.58 21.36
C ASN A 462 9.37 10.63 20.66
N GLU A 463 9.82 9.52 20.05
CA GLU A 463 11.07 9.50 19.27
C GLU A 463 10.91 10.16 17.90
N PHE A 464 9.69 10.14 17.32
CA PHE A 464 9.44 10.48 15.91
C PHE A 464 8.48 11.67 15.72
N GLY A 465 7.66 11.98 16.71
CA GLY A 465 6.54 12.93 16.59
C GLY A 465 6.90 14.43 16.67
N GLY A 466 8.18 14.79 16.64
CA GLY A 466 8.64 16.18 16.73
C GLY A 466 8.46 16.80 18.14
N LYS A 467 9.12 17.95 18.37
CA LYS A 467 9.19 18.61 19.70
C LYS A 467 8.22 19.77 19.85
N HIS A 468 7.66 20.25 18.75
CA HIS A 468 6.93 21.52 18.74
C HIS A 468 5.42 21.38 18.89
N THR A 469 4.88 20.16 18.81
CA THR A 469 3.45 19.90 19.03
C THR A 469 3.16 19.83 20.53
N ASP A 470 2.36 20.77 21.01
CA ASP A 470 1.88 20.79 22.39
C ASP A 470 0.62 19.91 22.51
N TRP A 471 0.76 18.79 23.18
CA TRP A 471 -0.28 17.78 23.43
C TRP A 471 -1.04 17.99 24.74
N SER A 472 -0.78 19.08 25.50
CA SER A 472 -1.46 19.34 26.78
C SER A 472 -2.97 19.33 26.62
N GLY A 473 -3.67 18.46 27.37
CA GLY A 473 -5.10 18.22 27.27
C GLY A 473 -5.54 17.33 26.11
N TYR A 474 -4.60 16.77 25.33
CA TYR A 474 -4.81 15.81 24.25
C TYR A 474 -3.92 14.57 24.41
N GLU A 475 -3.44 14.29 25.63
CA GLU A 475 -2.55 13.17 25.94
C GLU A 475 -3.19 11.83 25.54
N ASP A 476 -4.49 11.67 25.82
CA ASP A 476 -5.26 10.49 25.41
C ASP A 476 -5.34 10.34 23.89
N ASN A 477 -5.48 11.44 23.16
CA ASN A 477 -5.54 11.40 21.70
C ASN A 477 -4.20 10.93 21.13
N LYS A 478 -3.09 11.40 21.69
CA LYS A 478 -1.75 10.97 21.36
C LYS A 478 -1.55 9.47 21.62
N ALA A 479 -2.00 9.02 22.79
CA ALA A 479 -1.83 7.64 23.26
C ALA A 479 -2.54 6.59 22.39
N PHE A 480 -3.59 6.98 21.67
CA PHE A 480 -4.39 6.08 20.82
C PHE A 480 -4.33 6.42 19.33
N MET A 481 -3.40 7.28 18.90
CA MET A 481 -3.24 7.65 17.48
C MET A 481 -3.01 6.45 16.56
N TRP A 482 -2.36 5.41 17.04
CA TRP A 482 -2.09 4.19 16.28
C TRP A 482 -3.37 3.45 15.84
N GLN A 483 -4.49 3.58 16.59
CA GLN A 483 -5.74 2.88 16.27
C GLN A 483 -6.39 3.34 14.95
N LYS A 484 -6.01 4.51 14.44
CA LYS A 484 -6.46 4.96 13.11
C LYS A 484 -5.74 4.27 11.95
N GLN A 485 -4.62 3.57 12.24
CA GLN A 485 -3.76 2.98 11.23
C GLN A 485 -4.27 1.58 10.82
N LEU A 486 -5.01 1.53 9.73
CA LEU A 486 -5.61 0.34 9.14
C LEU A 486 -4.60 -0.83 9.01
N HIS A 487 -3.37 -0.53 8.58
CA HIS A 487 -2.33 -1.53 8.33
C HIS A 487 -1.97 -2.39 9.56
N LEU A 488 -2.11 -1.86 10.76
CA LEU A 488 -1.88 -2.65 11.99
C LEU A 488 -2.89 -3.79 12.14
N PHE A 489 -4.10 -3.58 11.65
CA PHE A 489 -5.20 -4.54 11.73
C PHE A 489 -5.24 -5.46 10.51
N GLU A 490 -5.11 -4.95 9.29
CA GLU A 490 -5.33 -5.71 8.07
C GLU A 490 -4.07 -6.33 7.49
N VAL A 491 -2.94 -5.59 7.45
CA VAL A 491 -1.70 -6.00 6.77
C VAL A 491 -0.47 -5.71 7.64
N PRO A 492 -0.26 -6.51 8.71
CA PRO A 492 0.83 -6.28 9.65
C PRO A 492 2.20 -6.37 8.98
N PHE A 493 3.11 -5.50 9.41
CA PHE A 493 4.47 -5.32 8.87
C PHE A 493 4.57 -4.74 7.46
N TYR A 494 3.47 -4.47 6.77
CA TYR A 494 3.48 -3.82 5.46
C TYR A 494 4.10 -2.41 5.50
N TYR A 495 3.90 -1.67 6.59
CA TYR A 495 4.08 -0.22 6.63
C TYR A 495 5.52 0.25 6.42
N ILE A 496 6.54 -0.57 6.77
CA ILE A 496 7.95 -0.26 6.53
C ILE A 496 8.30 -0.17 5.03
N GLU A 497 7.54 -0.87 4.19
CA GLU A 497 7.72 -0.94 2.75
C GLU A 497 7.52 0.42 2.09
N TYR A 498 6.58 1.24 2.61
CA TYR A 498 6.46 2.66 2.23
C TYR A 498 7.71 3.46 2.55
N GLY A 499 8.38 3.18 3.66
CA GLY A 499 9.61 3.87 4.03
C GLY A 499 10.75 3.59 3.04
N PHE A 500 10.95 2.33 2.70
CA PHE A 500 11.98 1.92 1.75
C PHE A 500 11.66 2.41 0.33
N ALA A 501 10.41 2.27 -0.09
CA ALA A 501 9.95 2.76 -1.37
C ALA A 501 10.06 4.29 -1.49
N GLN A 502 9.77 5.05 -0.40
CA GLN A 502 9.92 6.51 -0.40
C GLN A 502 11.38 6.94 -0.60
N LEU A 503 12.32 6.25 0.05
CA LEU A 503 13.75 6.51 -0.19
C LEU A 503 14.13 6.22 -1.65
N GLY A 504 13.63 5.09 -2.20
CA GLY A 504 13.79 4.75 -3.61
C GLY A 504 13.18 5.79 -4.54
N ALA A 505 11.97 6.28 -4.24
CA ALA A 505 11.27 7.30 -5.02
C ALA A 505 12.00 8.65 -5.03
N ILE A 506 12.53 9.08 -3.89
CA ILE A 506 13.38 10.29 -3.80
C ILE A 506 14.64 10.10 -4.67
N ALA A 507 15.28 8.93 -4.62
CA ALA A 507 16.43 8.63 -5.44
C ALA A 507 16.08 8.58 -6.94
N MET A 508 14.93 8.01 -7.31
CA MET A 508 14.44 7.95 -8.69
C MET A 508 14.11 9.35 -9.23
N TRP A 509 13.48 10.20 -8.40
CA TRP A 509 13.23 11.59 -8.73
C TRP A 509 14.54 12.36 -8.96
N ARG A 510 15.54 12.20 -8.09
CA ARG A 510 16.86 12.77 -8.27
C ARG A 510 17.52 12.30 -9.58
N ASN A 511 17.43 11.01 -9.88
CA ASN A 511 17.90 10.42 -11.13
C ASN A 511 17.20 11.09 -12.34
N TYR A 512 15.88 11.30 -12.26
CA TYR A 512 15.11 11.97 -13.31
C TYR A 512 15.55 13.43 -13.52
N LEU A 513 15.77 14.19 -12.44
CA LEU A 513 16.26 15.57 -12.53
C LEU A 513 17.64 15.67 -13.20
N GLN A 514 18.48 14.64 -13.03
CA GLN A 514 19.84 14.62 -13.59
C GLN A 514 19.89 14.09 -15.03
N ASN A 515 19.07 13.10 -15.36
CA ASN A 515 19.20 12.28 -16.57
C ASN A 515 17.96 12.29 -17.48
N GLY A 516 16.85 12.94 -17.08
CA GLY A 516 15.65 13.09 -17.90
C GLY A 516 15.08 11.76 -18.39
N HIS A 517 14.84 11.64 -19.69
CA HIS A 517 14.26 10.42 -20.30
C HIS A 517 15.09 9.14 -20.10
N GLN A 518 16.41 9.25 -19.87
CA GLN A 518 17.20 8.06 -19.53
C GLN A 518 16.72 7.44 -18.22
N ALA A 519 16.41 8.25 -17.21
CA ALA A 519 15.87 7.78 -15.95
C ALA A 519 14.47 7.14 -16.14
N ILE A 520 13.61 7.70 -17.01
CA ILE A 520 12.32 7.08 -17.35
C ILE A 520 12.52 5.69 -17.98
N ASN A 521 13.49 5.53 -18.89
CA ASN A 521 13.79 4.23 -19.48
C ASN A 521 14.31 3.23 -18.43
N GLN A 522 15.14 3.67 -17.49
CA GLN A 522 15.61 2.84 -16.37
C GLN A 522 14.44 2.42 -15.47
N TYR A 523 13.54 3.33 -15.13
CA TYR A 523 12.31 3.04 -14.39
C TYR A 523 11.45 1.99 -15.12
N LYS A 524 11.16 2.16 -16.42
CA LYS A 524 10.41 1.19 -17.23
C LYS A 524 11.07 -0.18 -17.26
N ASN A 525 12.38 -0.22 -17.49
CA ASN A 525 13.14 -1.47 -17.53
C ASN A 525 13.09 -2.20 -16.18
N ALA A 526 13.21 -1.49 -15.08
CA ALA A 526 13.12 -2.06 -13.73
C ALA A 526 11.74 -2.67 -13.47
N LEU A 527 10.67 -1.95 -13.77
CA LEU A 527 9.30 -2.43 -13.56
C LEU A 527 8.93 -3.60 -14.47
N SER A 528 9.50 -3.66 -15.68
CA SER A 528 9.29 -4.79 -16.61
C SER A 528 9.88 -6.11 -16.11
N LEU A 529 10.77 -6.09 -15.12
CA LEU A 529 11.33 -7.30 -14.52
C LEU A 529 10.30 -8.07 -13.69
N GLY A 530 9.24 -7.41 -13.20
CA GLY A 530 8.35 -8.01 -12.22
C GLY A 530 9.13 -8.53 -11.02
N TYR A 531 8.78 -9.71 -10.51
CA TYR A 531 9.53 -10.38 -9.43
C TYR A 531 10.37 -11.56 -9.94
N THR A 532 11.08 -11.36 -11.07
CA THR A 532 12.07 -12.32 -11.58
C THR A 532 13.49 -12.05 -11.06
N LYS A 533 13.69 -10.92 -10.40
CA LYS A 533 14.96 -10.46 -9.81
C LYS A 533 14.76 -10.04 -8.36
N SER A 534 15.84 -10.00 -7.58
CA SER A 534 15.84 -9.46 -6.22
C SER A 534 15.46 -7.96 -6.21
N ILE A 535 14.98 -7.46 -5.07
CA ILE A 535 14.65 -6.04 -4.91
C ILE A 535 15.86 -5.17 -5.24
N GLY A 536 17.06 -5.57 -4.77
CA GLY A 536 18.31 -4.85 -5.04
C GLY A 536 18.64 -4.76 -6.53
N GLU A 537 18.45 -5.84 -7.30
CA GLU A 537 18.67 -5.86 -8.76
C GLU A 537 17.64 -5.00 -9.51
N ILE A 538 16.37 -4.98 -9.06
CA ILE A 538 15.32 -4.13 -9.64
C ILE A 538 15.66 -2.65 -9.41
N TYR A 539 16.04 -2.26 -8.20
CA TYR A 539 16.46 -0.90 -7.87
C TYR A 539 17.72 -0.49 -8.67
N GLN A 540 18.69 -1.38 -8.80
CA GLN A 540 19.88 -1.14 -9.61
C GLN A 540 19.52 -0.92 -11.09
N THR A 541 18.56 -1.67 -11.63
CA THR A 541 18.06 -1.49 -13.00
C THR A 541 17.37 -0.14 -13.18
N ALA A 542 16.68 0.36 -12.13
CA ALA A 542 16.13 1.72 -12.08
C ALA A 542 17.20 2.81 -11.97
N GLY A 543 18.49 2.45 -11.88
CA GLY A 543 19.60 3.39 -11.71
C GLY A 543 19.72 3.98 -10.30
N ILE A 544 19.16 3.28 -9.30
CA ILE A 544 19.16 3.68 -7.89
C ILE A 544 19.65 2.53 -6.99
N LYS A 545 19.75 2.77 -5.69
CA LYS A 545 20.17 1.75 -4.71
C LYS A 545 18.98 1.35 -3.82
N PHE A 546 18.88 0.08 -3.52
CA PHE A 546 18.10 -0.42 -2.39
C PHE A 546 18.99 -0.34 -1.14
N ASP A 547 18.93 0.81 -0.46
CA ASP A 547 19.82 1.14 0.64
C ASP A 547 19.05 2.01 1.67
N PHE A 548 19.15 1.67 2.92
CA PHE A 548 18.56 2.36 4.06
C PHE A 548 19.60 2.62 5.15
N SER A 549 20.86 2.67 4.75
CA SER A 549 21.97 3.06 5.63
C SER A 549 21.84 4.52 6.07
N GLU A 550 22.45 4.82 7.21
CA GLU A 550 22.52 6.16 7.77
C GLU A 550 23.03 7.20 6.76
N ALA A 551 24.09 6.87 6.03
CA ALA A 551 24.69 7.76 5.03
C ALA A 551 23.72 8.06 3.88
N TRP A 552 22.98 7.04 3.41
CA TRP A 552 22.02 7.20 2.32
C TRP A 552 20.82 8.06 2.70
N ILE A 553 20.25 7.84 3.88
CA ILE A 553 19.13 8.63 4.38
C ILE A 553 19.53 10.08 4.62
N ALA A 554 20.74 10.33 5.16
CA ALA A 554 21.29 11.68 5.32
C ALA A 554 21.46 12.41 3.96
N GLU A 555 21.97 11.69 2.95
CA GLU A 555 22.14 12.23 1.59
C GLU A 555 20.79 12.60 0.95
N LEU A 556 19.80 11.71 1.02
CA LEU A 556 18.46 11.94 0.47
C LEU A 556 17.71 13.06 1.22
N SER A 557 17.83 13.11 2.55
CA SER A 557 17.29 14.21 3.36
C SER A 557 17.86 15.56 2.92
N THR A 558 19.18 15.64 2.74
CA THR A 558 19.86 16.87 2.26
C THR A 558 19.38 17.27 0.87
N PHE A 559 19.18 16.29 -0.02
CA PHE A 559 18.66 16.54 -1.36
C PHE A 559 17.25 17.14 -1.32
N VAL A 560 16.32 16.54 -0.55
CA VAL A 560 14.94 17.06 -0.42
C VAL A 560 14.93 18.46 0.15
N GLN A 561 15.71 18.74 1.20
CA GLN A 561 15.85 20.08 1.78
C GLN A 561 16.37 21.11 0.78
N ALA A 562 17.29 20.73 -0.11
CA ALA A 562 17.77 21.60 -1.17
C ALA A 562 16.67 21.93 -2.19
N GLN A 563 15.84 20.95 -2.54
CA GLN A 563 14.69 21.15 -3.45
C GLN A 563 13.59 22.03 -2.81
N MET A 564 13.40 21.97 -1.50
CA MET A 564 12.47 22.86 -0.78
C MET A 564 12.93 24.33 -0.76
N LYS A 565 14.21 24.60 -0.99
CA LYS A 565 14.78 25.96 -1.02
C LYS A 565 14.90 26.53 -2.43
N ALA A 566 14.75 25.69 -3.45
CA ALA A 566 14.86 26.07 -4.86
C ALA A 566 13.55 26.65 -5.41
#